data_ecd74967cfca4f565baa547d520de969
#
_entry.id   ecd74967cfca4f565baa547d520de969
#
_cell.length_a   1.000
_cell.length_b   1.000
_cell.length_c   1.000
_cell.angle_alpha   90.00
_cell.angle_beta   90.00
_cell.angle_gamma   90.00
#
_symmetry.space_group_name_H-M   'P 1'
#
loop_
_entity.id
_entity.type
_entity.pdbx_description
1 polymer ?
#
loop_
_entity_poly.entity_id
_entity_poly.type
_entity_poly.pdbx_seq_one_letter_code
_entity_poly.pdbx_strand_id
1 'polypeptide(L)'
;LADRLRDLGHSVYVFAPDYKSPVDDDEYTFRFPTMKHKIAGAIPIPNLIYGYVKNAISTLDIDLIHVHHPVMIGNVATRIGKEFHIPVVFTYHTRYEQYLHYLTPFGYLQNKANQGNLLGESILDFAQRQVIQRYLNHFLEKCDMVFAPTESIQNYLKPFHIDTPISIAPTGLPPACFENHIEATAIRKKYLQKKQYLFCTVSRLAKEKNLSFLLRGVSAVKKQLGDVFNVLILGDGPEKENLIALSQTLKIEENVFFIGEVSNHKISAYHQACDLFLFSSKSETQGIVLLEAMAAYLPVFAIRATGVSDVVVNGENGVLSSDSITEWADNLISILKNPAVLIKMKSSARTTALLYDEKSIANQILESYAYLKKSYEAEHWLMMHLNRTSYPVLAKEY
;
A
#
# COMPACT_ATOMS: atom_id res chain seq x y z
N LEU A 1 9.47 -6.73 -6.44
CA LEU A 1 10.06 -5.96 -7.55
C LEU A 1 11.57 -6.20 -7.65
N ALA A 2 12.34 -6.01 -6.54
CA ALA A 2 13.80 -6.19 -6.57
C ALA A 2 14.20 -7.55 -7.16
N ASP A 3 13.62 -8.63 -6.68
CA ASP A 3 13.92 -10.00 -7.14
C ASP A 3 13.58 -10.17 -8.61
N ARG A 4 12.46 -9.60 -9.08
CA ARG A 4 12.09 -9.68 -10.51
C ARG A 4 13.02 -8.88 -11.42
N LEU A 5 13.50 -7.75 -10.95
CA LEU A 5 14.51 -6.99 -11.69
C LEU A 5 15.85 -7.75 -11.77
N ARG A 6 16.23 -8.43 -10.67
CA ARG A 6 17.42 -9.30 -10.66
C ARG A 6 17.25 -10.49 -11.60
N ASP A 7 16.08 -11.14 -11.61
CA ASP A 7 15.74 -12.23 -12.54
C ASP A 7 15.84 -11.78 -14.02
N LEU A 8 15.62 -10.49 -14.28
CA LEU A 8 15.76 -9.87 -15.60
C LEU A 8 17.22 -9.42 -15.92
N GLY A 9 18.17 -9.72 -15.03
CA GLY A 9 19.59 -9.46 -15.23
C GLY A 9 20.10 -8.11 -14.72
N HIS A 10 19.31 -7.38 -13.91
CA HIS A 10 19.70 -6.10 -13.34
C HIS A 10 20.33 -6.27 -11.94
N SER A 11 21.36 -5.46 -11.65
CA SER A 11 21.92 -5.37 -10.31
C SER A 11 21.02 -4.45 -9.45
N VAL A 12 20.37 -5.00 -8.44
CA VAL A 12 19.45 -4.25 -7.57
C VAL A 12 19.93 -4.28 -6.13
N TYR A 13 20.30 -3.12 -5.62
CA TYR A 13 20.74 -2.92 -4.25
C TYR A 13 19.62 -2.34 -3.41
N VAL A 14 19.39 -2.92 -2.22
CA VAL A 14 18.33 -2.48 -1.30
C VAL A 14 18.97 -1.78 -0.10
N PHE A 15 18.57 -0.53 0.14
CA PHE A 15 18.97 0.22 1.32
C PHE A 15 17.80 0.30 2.30
N ALA A 16 17.92 -0.34 3.45
CA ALA A 16 16.87 -0.44 4.43
C ALA A 16 17.39 -0.20 5.87
N PRO A 17 16.51 0.22 6.82
CA PRO A 17 16.91 0.37 8.21
C PRO A 17 17.23 -0.99 8.84
N ASP A 18 18.22 -1.00 9.74
CA ASP A 18 18.47 -2.15 10.60
C ASP A 18 17.40 -2.22 11.69
N TYR A 19 16.51 -3.21 11.58
CA TYR A 19 15.45 -3.46 12.56
C TYR A 19 15.93 -4.26 13.78
N LYS A 20 17.21 -4.68 13.81
CA LYS A 20 17.80 -5.56 14.85
C LYS A 20 17.02 -6.90 14.99
N SER A 21 16.37 -7.31 13.95
CA SER A 21 15.68 -8.58 13.82
C SER A 21 16.55 -9.50 12.96
N PRO A 22 16.66 -10.79 13.25
CA PRO A 22 17.35 -11.71 12.36
C PRO A 22 16.56 -11.78 11.04
N VAL A 23 17.06 -11.13 10.02
CA VAL A 23 16.57 -11.20 8.66
C VAL A 23 17.70 -11.79 7.85
N ASP A 24 17.42 -12.82 7.08
CA ASP A 24 18.36 -13.34 6.09
C ASP A 24 18.47 -12.30 4.96
N ASP A 25 19.42 -11.39 5.11
CA ASP A 25 19.73 -10.42 4.06
C ASP A 25 20.66 -11.07 3.02
N ASP A 26 20.40 -10.76 1.76
CA ASP A 26 21.30 -11.09 0.68
C ASP A 26 22.50 -10.11 0.60
N GLU A 27 23.49 -10.44 -0.22
CA GLU A 27 24.69 -9.59 -0.44
C GLU A 27 24.37 -8.23 -1.07
N TYR A 28 23.16 -8.03 -1.58
CA TYR A 28 22.68 -6.79 -2.22
C TYR A 28 21.90 -5.90 -1.24
N THR A 29 21.75 -6.32 0.02
CA THR A 29 20.97 -5.59 1.04
C THR A 29 21.89 -4.85 2.01
N PHE A 30 21.83 -3.52 1.99
CA PHE A 30 22.59 -2.62 2.84
C PHE A 30 21.72 -2.14 4.01
N ARG A 31 22.02 -2.58 5.25
CA ARG A 31 21.33 -2.15 6.46
C ARG A 31 22.01 -0.93 7.07
N PHE A 32 21.34 0.23 7.03
CA PHE A 32 21.87 1.41 7.69
C PHE A 32 21.48 1.46 9.17
N PRO A 33 22.38 1.99 10.04
CA PRO A 33 22.18 1.98 11.47
C PRO A 33 20.98 2.84 11.90
N THR A 34 20.29 2.39 12.96
CA THR A 34 19.13 3.08 13.53
C THR A 34 19.38 3.47 15.00
N MET A 35 18.70 4.52 15.46
CA MET A 35 18.72 4.92 16.86
C MET A 35 17.95 3.91 17.73
N LYS A 36 18.24 3.90 19.04
CA LYS A 36 17.51 3.04 20.00
C LYS A 36 16.03 3.43 20.13
N HIS A 37 15.69 4.71 19.92
CA HIS A 37 14.32 5.21 19.96
C HIS A 37 13.62 5.00 18.63
N LYS A 38 12.33 4.67 18.70
CA LYS A 38 11.47 4.48 17.52
C LYS A 38 10.38 5.56 17.51
N ILE A 39 10.01 6.04 16.32
CA ILE A 39 8.85 6.92 16.14
C ILE A 39 7.59 6.05 16.21
N ALA A 40 6.57 6.50 16.94
CA ALA A 40 5.32 5.76 17.14
C ALA A 40 5.51 4.31 17.62
N GLY A 41 6.60 4.03 18.35
CA GLY A 41 6.90 2.70 18.89
C GLY A 41 7.34 1.65 17.86
N ALA A 42 7.25 1.93 16.57
CA ALA A 42 7.51 0.96 15.51
C ALA A 42 8.55 1.41 14.47
N ILE A 43 8.55 2.69 14.08
CA ILE A 43 9.38 3.20 12.97
C ILE A 43 10.80 3.49 13.47
N PRO A 44 11.85 2.80 12.98
CA PRO A 44 13.22 3.07 13.38
C PRO A 44 13.67 4.44 12.87
N ILE A 45 14.35 5.19 13.73
CA ILE A 45 14.97 6.48 13.37
C ILE A 45 16.37 6.20 12.85
N PRO A 46 16.67 6.54 11.60
CA PRO A 46 18.00 6.34 11.05
C PRO A 46 19.05 7.24 11.70
N ASN A 47 20.26 6.73 11.86
CA ASN A 47 21.41 7.46 12.35
C ASN A 47 22.48 7.56 11.26
N LEU A 48 22.97 8.78 10.99
CA LEU A 48 24.05 9.04 10.04
C LEU A 48 23.83 8.44 8.62
N ILE A 49 22.57 8.33 8.18
CA ILE A 49 22.18 7.70 6.91
C ILE A 49 22.99 8.26 5.73
N TYR A 50 23.13 9.59 5.63
CA TYR A 50 23.72 10.21 4.44
C TYR A 50 25.13 9.70 4.19
N GLY A 51 26.00 9.72 5.21
CA GLY A 51 27.38 9.22 5.08
C GLY A 51 27.44 7.74 4.72
N TYR A 52 26.58 6.94 5.36
CA TYR A 52 26.53 5.50 5.10
C TYR A 52 26.13 5.20 3.65
N VAL A 53 25.00 5.76 3.19
CA VAL A 53 24.48 5.53 1.84
C VAL A 53 25.41 6.12 0.78
N LYS A 54 25.97 7.32 1.02
CA LYS A 54 26.94 7.95 0.12
C LYS A 54 28.19 7.08 -0.08
N ASN A 55 28.77 6.56 1.00
CA ASN A 55 29.94 5.70 0.91
C ASN A 55 29.65 4.40 0.14
N ALA A 56 28.51 3.78 0.36
CA ALA A 56 28.12 2.59 -0.38
C ALA A 56 27.91 2.91 -1.88
N ILE A 57 27.14 3.94 -2.20
CA ILE A 57 26.87 4.32 -3.60
C ILE A 57 28.13 4.74 -4.35
N SER A 58 29.11 5.38 -3.68
CA SER A 58 30.37 5.77 -4.34
C SER A 58 31.21 4.59 -4.84
N THR A 59 30.94 3.37 -4.36
CA THR A 59 31.62 2.14 -4.79
C THR A 59 30.79 1.29 -5.75
N LEU A 60 29.56 1.69 -6.05
CA LEU A 60 28.62 0.98 -6.91
C LEU A 60 28.38 1.79 -8.19
N ASP A 61 28.16 1.10 -9.29
CA ASP A 61 27.72 1.71 -10.55
C ASP A 61 26.19 1.72 -10.57
N ILE A 62 25.61 2.88 -10.25
CA ILE A 62 24.15 3.05 -10.06
C ILE A 62 23.58 3.91 -11.17
N ASP A 63 22.68 3.34 -11.96
CA ASP A 63 21.96 4.01 -13.03
C ASP A 63 20.74 4.80 -12.57
N LEU A 64 20.09 4.37 -11.47
CA LEU A 64 18.82 4.94 -10.99
C LEU A 64 18.62 4.66 -9.51
N ILE A 65 18.02 5.59 -8.81
CA ILE A 65 17.61 5.43 -7.41
C ILE A 65 16.08 5.38 -7.36
N HIS A 66 15.51 4.28 -6.82
CA HIS A 66 14.07 4.16 -6.59
C HIS A 66 13.74 4.27 -5.09
N VAL A 67 12.97 5.27 -4.74
CA VAL A 67 12.59 5.61 -3.37
C VAL A 67 11.17 5.11 -3.08
N HIS A 68 11.00 4.42 -1.94
CA HIS A 68 9.69 3.94 -1.47
C HIS A 68 9.16 4.67 -0.22
N HIS A 69 9.97 5.55 0.38
CA HIS A 69 9.58 6.33 1.57
C HIS A 69 10.15 7.75 1.49
N PRO A 70 9.32 8.82 1.50
CA PRO A 70 9.77 10.19 1.24
C PRO A 70 10.52 10.79 2.43
N VAL A 71 10.21 10.36 3.66
CA VAL A 71 10.78 10.93 4.88
C VAL A 71 12.14 10.31 5.16
N MET A 72 13.12 11.11 5.61
CA MET A 72 14.48 10.71 5.99
C MET A 72 15.26 10.09 4.83
N ILE A 73 15.06 8.79 4.52
CA ILE A 73 15.79 8.09 3.44
C ILE A 73 15.51 8.72 2.06
N GLY A 74 14.30 9.17 1.81
CA GLY A 74 13.94 9.85 0.58
C GLY A 74 14.72 11.16 0.37
N ASN A 75 14.84 11.99 1.42
CA ASN A 75 15.65 13.21 1.34
C ASN A 75 17.15 12.92 1.14
N VAL A 76 17.65 11.81 1.72
CA VAL A 76 19.02 11.36 1.47
C VAL A 76 19.18 10.92 0.03
N ALA A 77 18.24 10.14 -0.49
CA ALA A 77 18.24 9.66 -1.86
C ALA A 77 18.23 10.80 -2.89
N THR A 78 17.33 11.80 -2.73
CA THR A 78 17.28 12.96 -3.63
C THR A 78 18.54 13.82 -3.57
N ARG A 79 19.17 13.94 -2.38
CA ARG A 79 20.45 14.65 -2.24
C ARG A 79 21.59 13.90 -2.94
N ILE A 80 21.65 12.57 -2.80
CA ILE A 80 22.65 11.71 -3.43
C ILE A 80 22.44 11.71 -4.95
N GLY A 81 21.20 11.56 -5.44
CA GLY A 81 20.88 11.64 -6.85
C GLY A 81 21.38 12.93 -7.49
N LYS A 82 21.16 14.07 -6.83
CA LYS A 82 21.68 15.37 -7.29
C LYS A 82 23.22 15.42 -7.26
N GLU A 83 23.87 14.88 -6.23
CA GLU A 83 25.32 14.95 -6.07
C GLU A 83 26.06 14.05 -7.07
N PHE A 84 25.53 12.86 -7.35
CA PHE A 84 26.14 11.89 -8.24
C PHE A 84 25.54 11.89 -9.65
N HIS A 85 24.63 12.82 -9.95
CA HIS A 85 23.90 12.88 -11.22
C HIS A 85 23.19 11.57 -11.59
N ILE A 86 22.46 11.01 -10.61
CA ILE A 86 21.67 9.79 -10.74
C ILE A 86 20.20 10.15 -10.66
N PRO A 87 19.35 9.78 -11.65
CA PRO A 87 17.93 10.05 -11.62
C PRO A 87 17.22 9.34 -10.44
N VAL A 88 16.25 10.03 -9.84
CA VAL A 88 15.51 9.57 -8.67
C VAL A 88 14.03 9.38 -9.00
N VAL A 89 13.55 8.16 -8.80
CA VAL A 89 12.13 7.80 -8.93
C VAL A 89 11.53 7.59 -7.54
N PHE A 90 10.27 7.96 -7.35
CA PHE A 90 9.55 7.71 -6.11
C PHE A 90 8.22 7.00 -6.37
N THR A 91 7.91 5.94 -5.62
CA THR A 91 6.56 5.34 -5.62
C THR A 91 5.74 5.83 -4.44
N TYR A 92 4.56 6.38 -4.73
CA TYR A 92 3.62 6.91 -3.73
C TYR A 92 2.78 5.78 -3.12
N HIS A 93 3.31 5.07 -2.13
CA HIS A 93 2.65 3.92 -1.50
C HIS A 93 1.61 4.27 -0.45
N THR A 94 1.67 5.46 0.14
CA THR A 94 0.89 5.78 1.34
C THR A 94 0.30 7.18 1.26
N ARG A 95 -0.95 7.32 1.63
CA ARG A 95 -1.60 8.61 1.83
C ARG A 95 -1.19 9.19 3.18
N TYR A 96 -0.02 9.84 3.20
CA TYR A 96 0.66 10.29 4.41
C TYR A 96 -0.20 11.21 5.29
N GLU A 97 -1.10 12.00 4.70
CA GLU A 97 -2.02 12.87 5.42
C GLU A 97 -3.01 12.12 6.32
N GLN A 98 -3.24 10.84 6.05
CA GLN A 98 -4.14 10.00 6.85
C GLN A 98 -3.43 9.31 8.03
N TYR A 99 -2.09 9.31 8.04
CA TYR A 99 -1.27 8.64 9.05
C TYR A 99 -0.61 9.59 10.05
N LEU A 100 -1.01 10.87 10.04
CA LEU A 100 -0.48 11.91 10.92
C LEU A 100 -0.61 11.60 12.41
N HIS A 101 -1.70 10.95 12.79
CA HIS A 101 -1.97 10.56 14.16
C HIS A 101 -0.93 9.59 14.75
N TYR A 102 -0.11 8.95 13.89
CA TYR A 102 1.01 8.12 14.32
C TYR A 102 2.30 8.92 14.57
N LEU A 103 2.38 10.18 14.12
CA LEU A 103 3.55 11.01 14.34
C LEU A 103 3.39 11.77 15.69
N THR A 104 4.15 11.39 16.69
CA THR A 104 4.34 12.22 17.89
C THR A 104 5.17 13.44 17.49
N PRO A 105 4.80 14.64 17.81
CA PRO A 105 3.96 15.21 18.88
C PRO A 105 2.48 15.41 18.50
N PHE A 106 2.09 15.15 17.26
CA PHE A 106 0.73 15.42 16.77
C PHE A 106 -0.34 14.53 17.42
N GLY A 107 -0.04 13.25 17.69
CA GLY A 107 -0.93 12.37 18.44
C GLY A 107 -1.22 12.85 19.87
N TYR A 108 -0.24 13.49 20.53
CA TYR A 108 -0.42 14.07 21.86
C TYR A 108 -1.33 15.31 21.82
N LEU A 109 -1.21 16.15 20.80
CA LEU A 109 -2.05 17.35 20.61
C LEU A 109 -3.49 16.95 20.27
N GLN A 110 -3.68 15.91 19.45
CA GLN A 110 -4.98 15.38 19.08
C GLN A 110 -5.72 14.73 20.28
N ASN A 111 -5.00 14.00 21.15
CA ASN A 111 -5.57 13.47 22.38
C ASN A 111 -5.95 14.58 23.38
N LYS A 112 -5.29 15.73 23.34
CA LYS A 112 -5.60 16.89 24.19
C LYS A 112 -6.73 17.74 23.60
N ALA A 113 -6.87 17.82 22.28
CA ALA A 113 -7.96 18.48 21.56
C ALA A 113 -9.28 17.73 21.74
N ASN A 114 -9.27 16.40 21.74
CA ASN A 114 -10.45 15.53 22.01
C ASN A 114 -11.10 15.75 23.38
N GLN A 115 -10.49 16.57 24.26
CA GLN A 115 -11.03 16.86 25.60
C GLN A 115 -11.92 18.09 25.67
N GLY A 116 -12.31 18.73 24.55
CA GLY A 116 -13.35 19.75 24.69
C GLY A 116 -13.48 20.88 23.67
N ASN A 117 -12.89 20.80 22.46
CA ASN A 117 -13.07 21.92 21.53
C ASN A 117 -13.11 21.48 20.05
N LEU A 118 -14.29 21.21 19.52
CA LEU A 118 -14.54 20.78 18.12
C LEU A 118 -13.96 21.75 17.07
N LEU A 119 -13.85 23.04 17.37
CA LEU A 119 -13.23 24.03 16.49
C LEU A 119 -11.71 23.93 16.46
N GLY A 120 -11.09 23.58 17.57
CA GLY A 120 -9.64 23.38 17.67
C GLY A 120 -9.14 22.16 16.89
N GLU A 121 -9.92 21.08 16.88
CA GLU A 121 -9.62 19.87 16.12
C GLU A 121 -9.60 20.14 14.61
N SER A 122 -10.59 20.85 14.10
CA SER A 122 -10.73 21.14 12.67
C SER A 122 -9.59 22.04 12.15
N ILE A 123 -9.14 23.01 12.94
CA ILE A 123 -8.03 23.91 12.61
C ILE A 123 -6.68 23.17 12.65
N LEU A 124 -6.49 22.32 13.65
CA LEU A 124 -5.26 21.54 13.82
C LEU A 124 -5.09 20.51 12.70
N ASP A 125 -6.16 19.79 12.37
CA ASP A 125 -6.20 18.84 11.25
C ASP A 125 -5.92 19.54 9.91
N PHE A 126 -6.49 20.70 9.68
CA PHE A 126 -6.24 21.49 8.47
C PHE A 126 -4.78 21.94 8.38
N ALA A 127 -4.23 22.50 9.47
CA ALA A 127 -2.85 22.95 9.50
C ALA A 127 -1.85 21.78 9.29
N GLN A 128 -2.12 20.64 9.90
CA GLN A 128 -1.32 19.44 9.76
C GLN A 128 -1.31 18.93 8.30
N ARG A 129 -2.48 18.87 7.66
CA ARG A 129 -2.59 18.48 6.24
C ARG A 129 -1.81 19.42 5.34
N GLN A 130 -1.87 20.73 5.59
CA GLN A 130 -1.12 21.73 4.83
C GLN A 130 0.40 21.58 4.96
N VAL A 131 0.90 21.31 6.18
CA VAL A 131 2.34 21.10 6.42
C VAL A 131 2.83 19.84 5.67
N ILE A 132 2.08 18.74 5.74
CA ILE A 132 2.47 17.52 5.03
C ILE A 132 2.38 17.70 3.53
N GLN A 133 1.33 18.34 3.04
CA GLN A 133 1.21 18.60 1.61
C GLN A 133 2.39 19.42 1.09
N ARG A 134 2.77 20.48 1.80
CA ARG A 134 3.97 21.29 1.43
C ARG A 134 5.25 20.46 1.46
N TYR A 135 5.41 19.62 2.48
CA TYR A 135 6.56 18.72 2.57
C TYR A 135 6.61 17.73 1.40
N LEU A 136 5.47 17.10 1.09
CA LEU A 136 5.37 16.16 -0.02
C LEU A 136 5.62 16.86 -1.36
N ASN A 137 5.02 18.01 -1.62
CA ASN A 137 5.27 18.79 -2.83
C ASN A 137 6.77 19.04 -3.00
N HIS A 138 7.41 19.59 -1.98
CA HIS A 138 8.84 19.87 -2.01
C HIS A 138 9.72 18.62 -2.18
N PHE A 139 9.27 17.45 -1.71
CA PHE A 139 9.95 16.19 -1.93
C PHE A 139 9.74 15.67 -3.36
N LEU A 140 8.49 15.70 -3.83
CA LEU A 140 8.12 15.22 -5.17
C LEU A 140 8.82 16.02 -6.27
N GLU A 141 8.95 17.34 -6.11
CA GLU A 141 9.70 18.23 -7.02
C GLU A 141 11.20 17.94 -7.12
N LYS A 142 11.75 17.18 -6.17
CA LYS A 142 13.16 16.73 -6.21
C LYS A 142 13.34 15.38 -6.89
N CYS A 143 12.25 14.71 -7.24
CA CYS A 143 12.27 13.46 -7.96
C CYS A 143 12.16 13.73 -9.46
N ASP A 144 12.76 12.88 -10.27
CA ASP A 144 12.71 12.98 -11.73
C ASP A 144 11.48 12.27 -12.30
N MET A 145 10.87 11.36 -11.53
CA MET A 145 9.61 10.69 -11.85
C MET A 145 8.89 10.23 -10.57
N VAL A 146 7.57 10.23 -10.60
CA VAL A 146 6.72 9.68 -9.54
C VAL A 146 5.87 8.55 -10.09
N PHE A 147 5.87 7.41 -9.42
CA PHE A 147 4.94 6.33 -9.69
C PHE A 147 3.72 6.41 -8.76
N ALA A 148 2.54 6.49 -9.36
CA ALA A 148 1.26 6.32 -8.68
C ALA A 148 0.77 4.88 -8.87
N PRO A 149 0.37 4.17 -7.80
CA PRO A 149 -0.07 2.78 -7.93
C PRO A 149 -1.43 2.63 -8.65
N THR A 150 -2.21 3.71 -8.73
CA THR A 150 -3.52 3.72 -9.39
C THR A 150 -3.81 5.07 -10.04
N GLU A 151 -4.79 5.10 -10.93
CA GLU A 151 -5.28 6.32 -11.56
C GLU A 151 -5.86 7.30 -10.51
N SER A 152 -6.58 6.79 -9.53
CA SER A 152 -7.09 7.63 -8.42
C SER A 152 -5.98 8.34 -7.67
N ILE A 153 -4.84 7.68 -7.43
CA ILE A 153 -3.68 8.32 -6.79
C ILE A 153 -2.99 9.30 -7.74
N GLN A 154 -2.86 8.98 -9.02
CA GLN A 154 -2.37 9.94 -10.02
C GLN A 154 -3.24 11.20 -10.03
N ASN A 155 -4.56 11.05 -10.07
CA ASN A 155 -5.51 12.16 -10.03
C ASN A 155 -5.45 12.93 -8.69
N TYR A 156 -5.22 12.23 -7.58
CA TYR A 156 -5.02 12.84 -6.26
C TYR A 156 -3.76 13.73 -6.21
N LEU A 157 -2.70 13.36 -6.94
CA LEU A 157 -1.45 14.12 -6.97
C LEU A 157 -1.47 15.32 -7.95
N LYS A 158 -2.37 15.35 -8.94
CA LYS A 158 -2.47 16.47 -9.90
C LYS A 158 -2.60 17.86 -9.25
N PRO A 159 -3.44 18.07 -8.20
CA PRO A 159 -3.56 19.37 -7.53
C PRO A 159 -2.32 19.83 -6.75
N PHE A 160 -1.31 18.97 -6.64
CA PHE A 160 -0.04 19.35 -6.01
C PHE A 160 0.79 20.30 -6.87
N HIS A 161 0.42 20.51 -8.15
CA HIS A 161 1.09 21.41 -9.09
C HIS A 161 2.61 21.18 -9.18
N ILE A 162 3.03 19.90 -9.17
CA ILE A 162 4.43 19.50 -9.37
C ILE A 162 4.71 19.32 -10.86
N ASP A 163 5.88 19.77 -11.31
CA ASP A 163 6.32 19.59 -12.71
C ASP A 163 6.84 18.17 -12.98
N THR A 164 7.13 17.42 -11.91
CA THR A 164 7.62 16.04 -12.00
C THR A 164 6.59 15.13 -12.69
N PRO A 165 6.99 14.37 -13.72
CA PRO A 165 6.10 13.42 -14.39
C PRO A 165 5.54 12.36 -13.44
N ILE A 166 4.22 12.10 -13.54
CA ILE A 166 3.54 11.06 -12.75
C ILE A 166 3.07 9.96 -13.68
N SER A 167 3.63 8.77 -13.54
CA SER A 167 3.26 7.57 -14.28
C SER A 167 2.51 6.57 -13.40
N ILE A 168 1.60 5.79 -13.99
CA ILE A 168 0.90 4.73 -13.26
C ILE A 168 1.79 3.48 -13.26
N ALA A 169 2.17 3.03 -12.07
CA ALA A 169 2.94 1.80 -11.86
C ALA A 169 2.42 1.07 -10.61
N PRO A 170 1.51 0.10 -10.76
CA PRO A 170 0.98 -0.65 -9.64
C PRO A 170 2.04 -1.58 -9.03
N THR A 171 1.77 -2.05 -7.82
CA THR A 171 2.54 -3.13 -7.20
C THR A 171 2.05 -4.46 -7.78
N GLY A 172 2.97 -5.27 -8.27
CA GLY A 172 2.67 -6.60 -8.82
C GLY A 172 2.47 -7.66 -7.74
N LEU A 173 1.76 -8.72 -8.09
CA LEU A 173 1.50 -9.89 -7.25
C LEU A 173 2.55 -10.98 -7.51
N PRO A 174 3.16 -11.54 -6.44
CA PRO A 174 4.08 -12.65 -6.58
C PRO A 174 3.36 -13.93 -7.05
N PRO A 175 4.05 -14.85 -7.76
CA PRO A 175 3.49 -16.11 -8.26
C PRO A 175 2.79 -16.94 -7.17
N ALA A 176 3.29 -16.92 -5.95
CA ALA A 176 2.70 -17.61 -4.81
C ALA A 176 1.22 -17.24 -4.54
N CYS A 177 0.77 -16.04 -4.92
CA CYS A 177 -0.65 -15.66 -4.82
C CYS A 177 -1.54 -16.46 -5.78
N PHE A 178 -0.95 -17.01 -6.85
CA PHE A 178 -1.65 -17.72 -7.90
C PHE A 178 -1.60 -19.24 -7.77
N GLU A 179 -0.84 -19.76 -6.81
CA GLU A 179 -0.69 -21.19 -6.56
C GLU A 179 -1.90 -21.78 -5.84
N ASN A 180 -2.10 -23.10 -6.03
CA ASN A 180 -3.15 -23.83 -5.31
C ASN A 180 -2.56 -24.37 -4.01
N HIS A 181 -3.28 -24.16 -2.91
CA HIS A 181 -2.87 -24.56 -1.58
C HIS A 181 -3.74 -25.71 -1.04
N ILE A 182 -3.11 -26.85 -0.76
CA ILE A 182 -3.78 -28.05 -0.23
C ILE A 182 -4.42 -27.75 1.15
N GLU A 183 -3.80 -26.89 1.92
CA GLU A 183 -4.27 -26.47 3.24
C GLU A 183 -5.64 -25.76 3.20
N ALA A 184 -6.04 -25.19 2.07
CA ALA A 184 -7.32 -24.49 1.91
C ALA A 184 -8.51 -25.39 2.27
N THR A 185 -8.48 -26.67 1.89
CA THR A 185 -9.52 -27.64 2.22
C THR A 185 -9.63 -27.89 3.72
N ALA A 186 -8.51 -28.01 4.41
CA ALA A 186 -8.48 -28.20 5.86
C ALA A 186 -8.97 -26.95 6.61
N ILE A 187 -8.54 -25.76 6.16
CA ILE A 187 -8.99 -24.45 6.69
C ILE A 187 -10.50 -24.33 6.51
N ARG A 188 -11.03 -24.60 5.31
CA ARG A 188 -12.47 -24.54 5.04
C ARG A 188 -13.24 -25.50 5.94
N LYS A 189 -12.83 -26.76 6.04
CA LYS A 189 -13.46 -27.75 6.91
C LYS A 189 -13.50 -27.30 8.36
N LYS A 190 -12.40 -26.74 8.88
CA LYS A 190 -12.29 -26.28 10.26
C LYS A 190 -13.23 -25.12 10.57
N TYR A 191 -13.33 -24.12 9.69
CA TYR A 191 -14.00 -22.86 10.00
C TYR A 191 -15.37 -22.70 9.34
N LEU A 192 -15.67 -23.39 8.24
CA LEU A 192 -17.02 -23.39 7.67
C LEU A 192 -18.01 -24.07 8.60
N GLN A 193 -17.59 -25.18 9.24
CA GLN A 193 -18.42 -26.00 10.13
C GLN A 193 -19.75 -26.42 9.44
N LYS A 194 -20.90 -26.04 10.02
CA LYS A 194 -22.25 -26.32 9.49
C LYS A 194 -22.84 -25.16 8.69
N LYS A 195 -22.04 -24.13 8.36
CA LYS A 195 -22.49 -22.94 7.65
C LYS A 195 -22.43 -23.15 6.14
N GLN A 196 -23.14 -22.29 5.41
CA GLN A 196 -23.14 -22.31 3.94
C GLN A 196 -21.96 -21.52 3.36
N TYR A 197 -21.54 -20.43 4.05
CA TYR A 197 -20.55 -19.49 3.56
C TYR A 197 -19.43 -19.27 4.57
N LEU A 198 -18.23 -19.10 4.04
CA LEU A 198 -17.06 -18.69 4.79
C LEU A 198 -16.48 -17.43 4.17
N PHE A 199 -16.41 -16.36 4.94
CA PHE A 199 -15.83 -15.08 4.52
C PHE A 199 -14.50 -14.85 5.19
N CYS A 200 -13.66 -13.99 4.61
CA CYS A 200 -12.46 -13.53 5.30
C CYS A 200 -12.19 -12.04 5.05
N THR A 201 -11.39 -11.47 5.92
CA THR A 201 -10.72 -10.18 5.76
C THR A 201 -9.29 -10.31 6.25
N VAL A 202 -8.36 -9.62 5.58
CA VAL A 202 -6.93 -9.59 5.93
C VAL A 202 -6.48 -8.15 6.06
N SER A 203 -6.06 -7.74 7.25
CA SER A 203 -5.53 -6.40 7.48
C SER A 203 -4.87 -6.27 8.84
N ARG A 204 -4.09 -5.22 9.05
CA ARG A 204 -3.77 -4.76 10.41
C ARG A 204 -5.06 -4.36 11.12
N LEU A 205 -5.22 -4.77 12.39
CA LEU A 205 -6.40 -4.43 13.19
C LEU A 205 -6.26 -3.02 13.78
N ALA A 206 -6.50 -2.01 12.95
CA ALA A 206 -6.32 -0.60 13.26
C ALA A 206 -7.56 0.21 12.80
N LYS A 207 -7.73 1.41 13.34
CA LYS A 207 -8.93 2.25 13.12
C LYS A 207 -9.20 2.54 11.65
N GLU A 208 -8.17 2.80 10.85
CA GLU A 208 -8.27 3.09 9.42
C GLU A 208 -8.83 1.93 8.59
N LYS A 209 -8.74 0.70 9.07
CA LYS A 209 -9.31 -0.48 8.40
C LYS A 209 -10.81 -0.66 8.65
N ASN A 210 -11.37 0.13 9.56
CA ASN A 210 -12.82 0.25 9.80
C ASN A 210 -13.54 -1.09 10.05
N LEU A 211 -12.85 -2.03 10.75
CA LEU A 211 -13.40 -3.36 11.03
C LEU A 211 -14.62 -3.34 11.95
N SER A 212 -14.78 -2.31 12.75
CA SER A 212 -16.00 -2.09 13.56
C SER A 212 -17.25 -1.94 12.69
N PHE A 213 -17.14 -1.27 11.53
CA PHE A 213 -18.22 -1.20 10.54
C PHE A 213 -18.51 -2.59 9.96
N LEU A 214 -17.47 -3.34 9.58
CA LEU A 214 -17.60 -4.69 9.04
C LEU A 214 -18.36 -5.59 10.02
N LEU A 215 -18.00 -5.61 11.31
CA LEU A 215 -18.69 -6.41 12.33
C LEU A 215 -20.15 -6.01 12.49
N ARG A 216 -20.47 -4.72 12.44
CA ARG A 216 -21.88 -4.23 12.49
C ARG A 216 -22.66 -4.67 11.24
N GLY A 217 -22.05 -4.61 10.06
CA GLY A 217 -22.63 -5.11 8.82
C GLY A 217 -22.90 -6.62 8.89
N VAL A 218 -21.91 -7.40 9.34
CA VAL A 218 -22.05 -8.85 9.58
C VAL A 218 -23.19 -9.16 10.54
N SER A 219 -23.32 -8.42 11.64
CA SER A 219 -24.44 -8.56 12.58
C SER A 219 -25.79 -8.27 11.91
N ALA A 220 -25.86 -7.26 11.07
CA ALA A 220 -27.10 -6.92 10.34
C ALA A 220 -27.49 -8.05 9.35
N VAL A 221 -26.52 -8.63 8.64
CA VAL A 221 -26.73 -9.79 7.75
C VAL A 221 -27.22 -11.00 8.56
N LYS A 222 -26.57 -11.32 9.70
CA LYS A 222 -27.02 -12.44 10.56
C LYS A 222 -28.47 -12.28 11.03
N LYS A 223 -28.89 -11.06 11.38
CA LYS A 223 -30.27 -10.77 11.81
C LYS A 223 -31.31 -11.02 10.70
N GLN A 224 -30.96 -10.78 9.44
CA GLN A 224 -31.89 -10.91 8.30
C GLN A 224 -31.84 -12.31 7.67
N LEU A 225 -30.63 -12.87 7.52
CA LEU A 225 -30.43 -14.13 6.79
C LEU A 225 -30.28 -15.36 7.70
N GLY A 226 -30.11 -15.13 9.00
CA GLY A 226 -29.85 -16.19 9.98
C GLY A 226 -28.38 -16.56 10.08
N ASP A 227 -28.12 -17.68 10.72
CA ASP A 227 -26.77 -18.14 11.11
C ASP A 227 -26.15 -19.03 10.02
N VAL A 228 -25.96 -18.46 8.79
CA VAL A 228 -25.56 -19.22 7.59
C VAL A 228 -24.09 -19.01 7.20
N PHE A 229 -23.33 -18.20 7.88
CA PHE A 229 -21.94 -17.91 7.55
C PHE A 229 -21.00 -17.80 8.74
N ASN A 230 -19.72 -17.93 8.48
CA ASN A 230 -18.63 -17.60 9.40
C ASN A 230 -17.67 -16.60 8.73
N VAL A 231 -16.92 -15.83 9.54
CA VAL A 231 -15.98 -14.80 9.10
C VAL A 231 -14.62 -15.02 9.75
N LEU A 232 -13.57 -15.06 8.97
CA LEU A 232 -12.17 -15.10 9.42
C LEU A 232 -11.58 -13.70 9.40
N ILE A 233 -11.03 -13.24 10.50
CA ILE A 233 -10.28 -11.99 10.61
C ILE A 233 -8.81 -12.32 10.79
N LEU A 234 -8.02 -12.11 9.73
CA LEU A 234 -6.59 -12.37 9.71
C LEU A 234 -5.82 -11.07 9.95
N GLY A 235 -4.86 -11.13 10.85
CA GLY A 235 -4.00 -10.02 11.25
C GLY A 235 -4.07 -9.72 12.73
N ASP A 236 -3.27 -8.76 13.17
CA ASP A 236 -3.21 -8.28 14.54
C ASP A 236 -3.11 -6.75 14.57
N GLY A 237 -3.30 -6.14 15.73
CA GLY A 237 -3.20 -4.70 15.89
C GLY A 237 -3.91 -4.14 17.12
N PRO A 238 -3.78 -2.82 17.33
CA PRO A 238 -4.25 -2.17 18.57
C PRO A 238 -5.76 -2.24 18.81
N GLU A 239 -6.57 -2.47 17.77
CA GLU A 239 -8.03 -2.56 17.89
C GLU A 239 -8.55 -3.99 18.20
N LYS A 240 -7.67 -4.99 18.33
CA LYS A 240 -8.06 -6.39 18.48
C LYS A 240 -9.05 -6.62 19.63
N GLU A 241 -8.70 -6.17 20.84
CA GLU A 241 -9.53 -6.35 22.03
C GLU A 241 -10.89 -5.61 21.91
N ASN A 242 -10.88 -4.41 21.31
CA ASN A 242 -12.09 -3.65 21.04
C ASN A 242 -13.02 -4.38 20.06
N LEU A 243 -12.44 -5.02 19.02
CA LEU A 243 -13.22 -5.77 18.03
C LEU A 243 -13.79 -7.07 18.60
N ILE A 244 -13.05 -7.76 19.48
CA ILE A 244 -13.54 -8.94 20.21
C ILE A 244 -14.73 -8.54 21.10
N ALA A 245 -14.59 -7.50 21.92
CA ALA A 245 -15.67 -6.99 22.76
C ALA A 245 -16.89 -6.55 21.94
N LEU A 246 -16.65 -5.92 20.77
CA LEU A 246 -17.74 -5.53 19.86
C LEU A 246 -18.47 -6.75 19.30
N SER A 247 -17.76 -7.82 18.92
CA SER A 247 -18.39 -9.06 18.41
C SER A 247 -19.33 -9.69 19.43
N GLN A 248 -18.95 -9.71 20.71
CA GLN A 248 -19.77 -10.15 21.83
C GLN A 248 -21.02 -9.27 22.00
N THR A 249 -20.83 -7.94 22.03
CA THR A 249 -21.94 -6.97 22.12
C THR A 249 -22.96 -7.16 20.98
N LEU A 250 -22.50 -7.47 19.79
CA LEU A 250 -23.29 -7.71 18.60
C LEU A 250 -23.88 -9.14 18.52
N LYS A 251 -23.52 -10.04 19.43
CA LYS A 251 -23.91 -11.46 19.48
C LYS A 251 -23.53 -12.24 18.20
N ILE A 252 -22.32 -11.99 17.72
CA ILE A 252 -21.72 -12.66 16.55
C ILE A 252 -20.39 -13.33 16.87
N GLU A 253 -20.01 -13.46 18.14
CA GLU A 253 -18.74 -14.04 18.60
C GLU A 253 -18.55 -15.48 18.13
N GLU A 254 -19.62 -16.25 17.98
CA GLU A 254 -19.59 -17.62 17.45
C GLU A 254 -19.35 -17.70 15.94
N ASN A 255 -19.58 -16.59 15.22
CA ASN A 255 -19.39 -16.51 13.78
C ASN A 255 -18.07 -15.87 13.36
N VAL A 256 -17.37 -15.17 14.27
CA VAL A 256 -16.18 -14.38 13.97
C VAL A 256 -14.96 -15.00 14.60
N PHE A 257 -14.01 -15.43 13.77
CA PHE A 257 -12.76 -16.06 14.19
C PHE A 257 -11.59 -15.09 14.00
N PHE A 258 -11.00 -14.63 15.09
CA PHE A 258 -9.78 -13.83 15.08
C PHE A 258 -8.58 -14.78 14.97
N ILE A 259 -7.98 -14.88 13.79
CA ILE A 259 -6.92 -15.85 13.47
C ILE A 259 -5.56 -15.37 14.00
N GLY A 260 -5.36 -14.04 14.13
CA GLY A 260 -4.06 -13.45 14.41
C GLY A 260 -3.21 -13.26 13.16
N GLU A 261 -1.92 -12.99 13.36
CA GLU A 261 -0.97 -12.86 12.26
C GLU A 261 -0.73 -14.20 11.57
N VAL A 262 -0.78 -14.15 10.24
CA VAL A 262 -0.53 -15.29 9.36
C VAL A 262 0.62 -14.91 8.43
N SER A 263 1.58 -15.80 8.27
CA SER A 263 2.70 -15.57 7.35
C SER A 263 2.21 -15.45 5.90
N ASN A 264 2.81 -14.53 5.13
CA ASN A 264 2.36 -14.15 3.80
C ASN A 264 2.13 -15.34 2.86
N HIS A 265 3.01 -16.35 2.91
CA HIS A 265 2.89 -17.57 2.09
C HIS A 265 1.66 -18.43 2.42
N LYS A 266 1.01 -18.24 3.57
CA LYS A 266 -0.21 -18.98 3.98
C LYS A 266 -1.49 -18.19 3.74
N ILE A 267 -1.43 -16.90 3.50
CA ILE A 267 -2.61 -16.05 3.31
C ILE A 267 -3.45 -16.55 2.13
N SER A 268 -2.81 -16.94 1.02
CA SER A 268 -3.50 -17.46 -0.16
C SER A 268 -4.33 -18.72 0.14
N ALA A 269 -3.87 -19.60 1.05
CA ALA A 269 -4.65 -20.76 1.49
C ALA A 269 -5.96 -20.36 2.21
N TYR A 270 -5.93 -19.30 3.02
CA TYR A 270 -7.14 -18.76 3.65
C TYR A 270 -8.08 -18.12 2.64
N HIS A 271 -7.54 -17.37 1.68
CA HIS A 271 -8.35 -16.82 0.58
C HIS A 271 -9.06 -17.93 -0.20
N GLN A 272 -8.35 -18.99 -0.60
CA GLN A 272 -8.92 -20.11 -1.34
C GLN A 272 -9.96 -20.92 -0.53
N ALA A 273 -9.88 -20.89 0.79
CA ALA A 273 -10.84 -21.54 1.67
C ALA A 273 -12.19 -20.80 1.72
N CYS A 274 -12.24 -19.55 1.34
CA CYS A 274 -13.38 -18.64 1.53
C CYS A 274 -14.23 -18.47 0.27
N ASP A 275 -15.42 -17.91 0.44
CA ASP A 275 -16.37 -17.65 -0.65
C ASP A 275 -16.39 -16.19 -1.06
N LEU A 276 -16.02 -15.26 -0.15
CA LEU A 276 -16.03 -13.83 -0.37
C LEU A 276 -15.01 -13.14 0.55
N PHE A 277 -14.30 -12.15 0.01
CA PHE A 277 -13.41 -11.29 0.76
C PHE A 277 -14.15 -10.01 1.19
N LEU A 278 -14.27 -9.77 2.48
CA LEU A 278 -14.95 -8.59 3.02
C LEU A 278 -13.93 -7.49 3.29
N PHE A 279 -14.21 -6.26 2.83
CA PHE A 279 -13.28 -5.16 2.97
C PHE A 279 -13.98 -3.85 3.33
N SER A 280 -13.51 -3.19 4.39
CA SER A 280 -14.15 -1.99 4.95
C SER A 280 -13.22 -0.77 5.06
N SER A 281 -11.97 -0.88 4.63
CA SER A 281 -11.03 0.25 4.65
C SER A 281 -11.48 1.37 3.72
N LYS A 282 -11.32 2.61 4.20
CA LYS A 282 -11.63 3.83 3.42
C LYS A 282 -10.37 4.51 2.89
N SER A 283 -9.19 3.96 3.17
CA SER A 283 -7.90 4.61 2.88
C SER A 283 -6.91 3.63 2.27
N GLU A 284 -7.08 3.37 0.98
CA GLU A 284 -6.14 2.54 0.22
C GLU A 284 -5.50 3.36 -0.90
N THR A 285 -4.26 3.03 -1.22
CA THR A 285 -3.59 3.57 -2.42
C THR A 285 -3.78 2.66 -3.62
N GLN A 286 -3.73 1.35 -3.41
CA GLN A 286 -3.97 0.33 -4.44
C GLN A 286 -4.89 -0.79 -3.94
N GLY A 287 -4.84 -1.10 -2.61
CA GLY A 287 -5.57 -2.24 -2.07
C GLY A 287 -5.02 -3.58 -2.54
N ILE A 288 -3.70 -3.78 -2.41
CA ILE A 288 -3.02 -5.00 -2.88
C ILE A 288 -3.65 -6.28 -2.32
N VAL A 289 -4.15 -6.24 -1.09
CA VAL A 289 -4.83 -7.37 -0.44
C VAL A 289 -6.10 -7.80 -1.19
N LEU A 290 -6.75 -6.89 -1.92
CA LEU A 290 -7.90 -7.20 -2.78
C LEU A 290 -7.45 -8.02 -3.98
N LEU A 291 -6.32 -7.64 -4.57
CA LEU A 291 -5.73 -8.36 -5.70
C LEU A 291 -5.22 -9.74 -5.27
N GLU A 292 -4.65 -9.86 -4.06
CA GLU A 292 -4.26 -11.15 -3.48
C GLU A 292 -5.46 -12.09 -3.29
N ALA A 293 -6.59 -11.56 -2.80
CA ALA A 293 -7.84 -12.31 -2.70
C ALA A 293 -8.34 -12.72 -4.09
N MET A 294 -8.36 -11.81 -5.05
CA MET A 294 -8.77 -12.07 -6.43
C MET A 294 -7.88 -13.11 -7.12
N ALA A 295 -6.56 -13.11 -6.84
CA ALA A 295 -5.63 -14.12 -7.33
C ALA A 295 -5.99 -15.53 -6.85
N ALA A 296 -6.61 -15.66 -5.69
CA ALA A 296 -7.14 -16.90 -5.14
C ALA A 296 -8.58 -17.24 -5.58
N TYR A 297 -9.08 -16.67 -6.68
CA TYR A 297 -10.49 -16.78 -7.13
C TYR A 297 -11.51 -16.28 -6.11
N LEU A 298 -11.14 -15.38 -5.22
CA LEU A 298 -12.01 -14.87 -4.18
C LEU A 298 -12.56 -13.50 -4.57
N PRO A 299 -13.87 -13.36 -4.88
CA PRO A 299 -14.47 -12.07 -5.17
C PRO A 299 -14.42 -11.15 -3.96
N VAL A 300 -14.42 -9.85 -4.23
CA VAL A 300 -14.32 -8.83 -3.20
C VAL A 300 -15.68 -8.18 -2.93
N PHE A 301 -16.03 -8.03 -1.67
CA PHE A 301 -17.15 -7.21 -1.23
C PHE A 301 -16.61 -6.05 -0.38
N ALA A 302 -16.61 -4.86 -0.93
CA ALA A 302 -15.91 -3.72 -0.35
C ALA A 302 -16.78 -2.47 -0.21
N ILE A 303 -16.40 -1.59 0.70
CA ILE A 303 -16.88 -0.20 0.72
C ILE A 303 -16.20 0.55 -0.42
N ARG A 304 -16.97 1.38 -1.14
CA ARG A 304 -16.45 2.28 -2.17
C ARG A 304 -15.47 3.28 -1.56
N ALA A 305 -14.21 3.23 -2.00
CA ALA A 305 -13.15 4.10 -1.53
C ALA A 305 -12.07 4.27 -2.61
N THR A 306 -11.23 5.29 -2.47
CA THR A 306 -10.03 5.49 -3.30
C THR A 306 -9.14 4.24 -3.22
N GLY A 307 -8.52 3.85 -4.32
CA GLY A 307 -7.71 2.63 -4.42
C GLY A 307 -8.52 1.34 -4.50
N VAL A 308 -9.67 1.26 -3.81
CA VAL A 308 -10.59 0.12 -3.90
C VAL A 308 -11.34 0.14 -5.24
N SER A 309 -11.87 1.31 -5.63
CA SER A 309 -12.63 1.47 -6.87
C SER A 309 -11.77 1.39 -8.13
N ASP A 310 -10.45 1.46 -8.01
CA ASP A 310 -9.51 1.25 -9.11
C ASP A 310 -9.34 -0.25 -9.44
N VAL A 311 -9.59 -1.12 -8.46
CA VAL A 311 -9.39 -2.57 -8.55
C VAL A 311 -10.70 -3.32 -8.67
N VAL A 312 -11.73 -2.91 -7.91
CA VAL A 312 -13.02 -3.59 -7.87
C VAL A 312 -13.96 -3.00 -8.91
N VAL A 313 -14.28 -3.80 -9.93
CA VAL A 313 -15.31 -3.51 -10.95
C VAL A 313 -16.64 -4.08 -10.47
N ASN A 314 -17.54 -3.17 -10.10
CA ASN A 314 -18.82 -3.53 -9.47
C ASN A 314 -19.66 -4.46 -10.35
N GLY A 315 -20.03 -5.63 -9.84
CA GLY A 315 -20.81 -6.66 -10.54
C GLY A 315 -19.99 -7.62 -11.40
N GLU A 316 -18.66 -7.40 -11.55
CA GLU A 316 -17.77 -8.27 -12.32
C GLU A 316 -16.86 -9.12 -11.45
N ASN A 317 -15.89 -8.50 -10.79
CA ASN A 317 -14.89 -9.16 -9.94
C ASN A 317 -15.18 -8.99 -8.44
N GLY A 318 -16.22 -8.22 -8.12
CA GLY A 318 -16.65 -7.93 -6.76
C GLY A 318 -17.84 -6.99 -6.72
N VAL A 319 -18.17 -6.52 -5.54
CA VAL A 319 -19.26 -5.55 -5.30
C VAL A 319 -18.77 -4.40 -4.47
N LEU A 320 -19.12 -3.19 -4.90
CA LEU A 320 -18.87 -1.94 -4.19
C LEU A 320 -20.16 -1.47 -3.52
N SER A 321 -20.16 -1.41 -2.19
CA SER A 321 -21.25 -0.87 -1.38
C SER A 321 -20.92 0.52 -0.84
N SER A 322 -21.94 1.22 -0.34
CA SER A 322 -21.75 2.43 0.44
C SER A 322 -21.27 2.10 1.87
N ASP A 323 -20.99 3.11 2.67
CA ASP A 323 -20.69 3.00 4.09
C ASP A 323 -21.93 3.04 5.00
N SER A 324 -23.11 2.79 4.44
CA SER A 324 -24.35 2.54 5.17
C SER A 324 -24.43 1.06 5.57
N ILE A 325 -24.55 0.75 6.86
CA ILE A 325 -24.66 -0.62 7.36
C ILE A 325 -25.86 -1.34 6.75
N THR A 326 -26.99 -0.66 6.60
CA THR A 326 -28.21 -1.24 6.01
C THR A 326 -27.97 -1.63 4.54
N GLU A 327 -27.52 -0.68 3.72
CA GLU A 327 -27.24 -0.93 2.30
C GLU A 327 -26.14 -1.98 2.13
N TRP A 328 -25.10 -1.95 2.95
CA TRP A 328 -24.03 -2.95 2.93
C TRP A 328 -24.57 -4.34 3.22
N ALA A 329 -25.44 -4.49 4.23
CA ALA A 329 -26.06 -5.77 4.55
C ALA A 329 -27.01 -6.26 3.43
N ASP A 330 -27.85 -5.38 2.89
CA ASP A 330 -28.79 -5.72 1.82
C ASP A 330 -28.07 -6.15 0.54
N ASN A 331 -26.98 -5.45 0.17
CA ASN A 331 -26.14 -5.81 -0.97
C ASN A 331 -25.47 -7.19 -0.77
N LEU A 332 -24.92 -7.46 0.43
CA LEU A 332 -24.31 -8.76 0.72
C LEU A 332 -25.35 -9.88 0.67
N ILE A 333 -26.52 -9.68 1.26
CA ILE A 333 -27.64 -10.65 1.23
C ILE A 333 -28.09 -10.93 -0.22
N SER A 334 -28.16 -9.89 -1.06
CA SER A 334 -28.53 -10.02 -2.47
C SER A 334 -27.57 -10.94 -3.22
N ILE A 335 -26.27 -10.81 -2.99
CA ILE A 335 -25.24 -11.68 -3.60
C ILE A 335 -25.39 -13.11 -3.11
N LEU A 336 -25.56 -13.31 -1.81
CA LEU A 336 -25.66 -14.65 -1.21
C LEU A 336 -26.92 -15.41 -1.65
N LYS A 337 -27.99 -14.70 -1.98
CA LYS A 337 -29.21 -15.28 -2.57
C LYS A 337 -29.05 -15.67 -4.03
N ASN A 338 -27.97 -15.26 -4.69
CA ASN A 338 -27.72 -15.57 -6.10
C ASN A 338 -26.33 -16.22 -6.32
N PRO A 339 -26.16 -17.53 -6.00
CA PRO A 339 -24.90 -18.24 -6.14
C PRO A 339 -24.27 -18.19 -7.54
N ALA A 340 -25.09 -18.08 -8.59
CA ALA A 340 -24.57 -18.00 -9.96
C ALA A 340 -23.77 -16.71 -10.21
N VAL A 341 -24.19 -15.60 -9.63
CA VAL A 341 -23.44 -14.34 -9.70
C VAL A 341 -22.10 -14.48 -8.99
N LEU A 342 -22.07 -15.11 -7.82
CA LEU A 342 -20.83 -15.33 -7.07
C LEU A 342 -19.83 -16.20 -7.84
N ILE A 343 -20.32 -17.27 -8.50
CA ILE A 343 -19.49 -18.15 -9.34
C ILE A 343 -18.87 -17.37 -10.50
N LYS A 344 -19.66 -16.54 -11.19
CA LYS A 344 -19.17 -15.69 -12.29
C LYS A 344 -18.10 -14.72 -11.80
N MET A 345 -18.32 -14.07 -10.66
CA MET A 345 -17.36 -13.14 -10.06
C MET A 345 -16.03 -13.81 -9.73
N LYS A 346 -15.99 -15.07 -9.30
CA LYS A 346 -14.76 -15.82 -9.02
C LYS A 346 -13.81 -15.86 -10.21
N SER A 347 -14.32 -16.17 -11.40
CA SER A 347 -13.51 -16.20 -12.62
C SER A 347 -13.00 -14.81 -13.01
N SER A 348 -13.90 -13.81 -12.97
CA SER A 348 -13.52 -12.41 -13.29
C SER A 348 -12.52 -11.85 -12.31
N ALA A 349 -12.62 -12.16 -11.01
CA ALA A 349 -11.64 -11.78 -10.00
C ALA A 349 -10.23 -12.30 -10.36
N ARG A 350 -10.12 -13.58 -10.70
CA ARG A 350 -8.84 -14.17 -11.13
C ARG A 350 -8.28 -13.50 -12.38
N THR A 351 -9.12 -13.25 -13.38
CA THR A 351 -8.71 -12.56 -14.61
C THR A 351 -8.18 -11.15 -14.32
N THR A 352 -8.84 -10.42 -13.40
CA THR A 352 -8.36 -9.11 -12.96
C THR A 352 -6.99 -9.22 -12.30
N ALA A 353 -6.80 -10.15 -11.36
CA ALA A 353 -5.53 -10.31 -10.67
C ALA A 353 -4.35 -10.65 -11.60
N LEU A 354 -4.59 -11.38 -12.67
CA LEU A 354 -3.57 -11.73 -13.69
C LEU A 354 -3.00 -10.49 -14.40
N LEU A 355 -3.74 -9.38 -14.47
CA LEU A 355 -3.24 -8.12 -15.02
C LEU A 355 -2.16 -7.48 -14.14
N TYR A 356 -2.05 -7.93 -12.90
CA TYR A 356 -1.11 -7.43 -11.90
C TYR A 356 -0.02 -8.45 -11.57
N ASP A 357 0.28 -9.40 -12.44
CA ASP A 357 1.41 -10.30 -12.21
C ASP A 357 2.73 -9.52 -12.13
N GLU A 358 3.61 -9.89 -11.22
CA GLU A 358 4.80 -9.10 -10.92
C GLU A 358 5.81 -9.03 -12.05
N LYS A 359 5.80 -10.00 -12.99
CA LYS A 359 6.71 -9.99 -14.14
C LYS A 359 6.28 -8.93 -15.15
N SER A 360 4.97 -8.87 -15.44
CA SER A 360 4.41 -7.84 -16.35
C SER A 360 4.62 -6.45 -15.78
N ILE A 361 4.38 -6.27 -14.47
CA ILE A 361 4.59 -4.98 -13.80
C ILE A 361 6.08 -4.61 -13.77
N ALA A 362 6.98 -5.54 -13.51
CA ALA A 362 8.43 -5.27 -13.52
C ALA A 362 8.89 -4.81 -14.90
N ASN A 363 8.42 -5.41 -15.99
CA ASN A 363 8.73 -4.99 -17.34
C ASN A 363 8.23 -3.56 -17.63
N GLN A 364 7.00 -3.23 -17.24
CA GLN A 364 6.44 -1.87 -17.37
C GLN A 364 7.29 -0.83 -16.61
N ILE A 365 7.73 -1.17 -15.41
CA ILE A 365 8.59 -0.32 -14.59
C ILE A 365 9.95 -0.15 -15.24
N LEU A 366 10.53 -1.22 -15.81
CA LEU A 366 11.81 -1.16 -16.54
C LEU A 366 11.73 -0.26 -17.78
N GLU A 367 10.64 -0.30 -18.53
CA GLU A 367 10.42 0.62 -19.65
C GLU A 367 10.43 2.08 -19.19
N SER A 368 9.77 2.35 -18.05
CA SER A 368 9.78 3.69 -17.45
C SER A 368 11.18 4.12 -16.98
N TYR A 369 11.95 3.21 -16.39
CA TYR A 369 13.34 3.48 -15.99
C TYR A 369 14.24 3.76 -17.21
N ALA A 370 14.14 2.95 -18.26
CA ALA A 370 14.91 3.13 -19.48
C ALA A 370 14.58 4.48 -20.16
N TYR A 371 13.31 4.84 -20.22
CA TYR A 371 12.88 6.15 -20.71
C TYR A 371 13.48 7.29 -19.88
N LEU A 372 13.37 7.22 -18.55
CA LEU A 372 13.88 8.25 -17.66
C LEU A 372 15.40 8.39 -17.77
N LYS A 373 16.15 7.28 -17.74
CA LYS A 373 17.61 7.29 -17.92
C LYS A 373 18.02 8.01 -19.19
N LYS A 374 17.39 7.64 -20.31
CA LYS A 374 17.69 8.24 -21.63
C LYS A 374 17.38 9.74 -21.66
N SER A 375 16.26 10.18 -21.08
CA SER A 375 15.90 11.59 -20.99
C SER A 375 16.89 12.37 -20.13
N TYR A 376 17.28 11.81 -19.00
CA TYR A 376 18.23 12.39 -18.05
C TYR A 376 19.63 12.55 -18.66
N GLU A 377 20.13 11.55 -19.38
CA GLU A 377 21.38 11.59 -20.11
C GLU A 377 21.37 12.67 -21.22
N ALA A 378 20.26 12.81 -21.95
CA ALA A 378 20.09 13.80 -22.99
C ALA A 378 20.09 15.24 -22.42
N GLU A 379 19.39 15.49 -21.31
CA GLU A 379 19.37 16.78 -20.63
C GLU A 379 20.76 17.14 -20.08
N HIS A 380 21.44 16.18 -19.47
CA HIS A 380 22.79 16.37 -18.94
C HIS A 380 23.78 16.68 -20.05
N TRP A 381 23.70 15.98 -21.19
CA TRP A 381 24.50 16.25 -22.37
C TRP A 381 24.25 17.67 -22.90
N LEU A 382 23.00 18.09 -22.99
CA LEU A 382 22.59 19.43 -23.44
C LEU A 382 23.14 20.52 -22.52
N MET A 383 23.00 20.37 -21.20
CA MET A 383 23.53 21.29 -20.20
C MET A 383 25.06 21.45 -20.30
N MET A 384 25.78 20.35 -20.50
CA MET A 384 27.24 20.38 -20.66
C MET A 384 27.67 21.11 -21.95
N HIS A 385 26.90 21.01 -23.02
CA HIS A 385 27.22 21.64 -24.29
C HIS A 385 26.78 23.13 -24.35
N LEU A 386 25.65 23.48 -23.77
CA LEU A 386 25.20 24.89 -23.67
C LEU A 386 26.13 25.72 -22.78
N ASN A 387 26.65 25.17 -21.70
CA ASN A 387 27.63 25.82 -20.84
C ASN A 387 29.01 25.99 -21.51
N ARG A 388 29.34 25.21 -22.54
CA ARG A 388 30.57 25.36 -23.33
C ARG A 388 30.47 26.44 -24.43
N THR A 389 29.26 26.83 -24.84
CA THR A 389 29.03 27.87 -25.85
C THR A 389 28.95 29.28 -25.29
N SER A 390 28.95 29.43 -23.96
CA SER A 390 28.99 30.72 -23.27
C SER A 390 30.41 31.12 -22.83
N TYR A 391 31.41 31.00 -23.73
CA TYR A 391 32.67 31.74 -23.56
C TYR A 391 32.57 33.10 -24.26
N PRO A 392 33.03 34.16 -23.60
CA PRO A 392 32.87 35.54 -24.11
C PRO A 392 33.71 35.72 -25.36
N VAL A 393 33.08 36.32 -26.35
CA VAL A 393 33.83 36.99 -27.43
C VAL A 393 34.74 38.00 -26.74
N LEU A 394 36.02 37.74 -26.82
CA LEU A 394 37.07 38.69 -26.47
C LEU A 394 36.81 40.02 -27.19
N ALA A 395 36.53 41.04 -26.39
CA ALA A 395 36.68 42.41 -26.86
C ALA A 395 38.15 42.58 -27.28
N LYS A 396 38.39 42.64 -28.58
CA LYS A 396 39.64 43.20 -29.11
C LYS A 396 39.54 44.73 -28.99
N GLU A 397 40.56 45.22 -28.38
CA GLU A 397 41.10 46.58 -28.32
C GLU A 397 40.70 47.49 -29.47
N TYR A 398 40.39 48.73 -29.13
CA TYR A 398 41.12 49.90 -29.62
C TYR A 398 41.24 50.91 -28.49
#